data_7c543c6a00e95d19b85803a7409f274d
#
_entry.id   7c543c6a00e95d19b85803a7409f274d
#
_cell.length_a   1.000
_cell.length_b   1.000
_cell.length_c   1.000
_cell.angle_alpha   90.00
_cell.angle_beta   90.00
_cell.angle_gamma   90.00
#
_symmetry.space_group_name_H-M   'P 1'
#
loop_
_entity.id
_entity.type
_entity.pdbx_description
1 polymer ?
#
loop_
_entity_poly.entity_id
_entity_poly.type
_entity_poly.pdbx_seq_one_letter_code
_entity_poly.pdbx_strand_id
1 'polypeptide(L)'
;MISRRQAVSLLGLAAGGVALGACSSGTASKSKSGAQALTIGLTYTPNIQFAPFYLAQANKQYADSVKLRHHGAQEGLFDALSAGSEDLVIAGADEAAVACSNGSNLVVVGGYYHSYAVCIMVPANSSITSLAQLRGKKIGTPGTYGENWFGLLLALRSAGLSQNDVNIMSIGYTQQAALMSGKVDAIVGYSNNDAVALEESGMKVRKLAVATNP
;
A
#
# COMPACT_ATOMS: atom_id res chain seq x y z
N MET A 1 -16.51 35.99 48.18
CA MET A 1 -16.18 34.96 47.16
C MET A 1 -16.07 35.65 45.81
N ILE A 2 -14.88 35.86 45.33
CA ILE A 2 -14.60 36.55 44.05
C ILE A 2 -14.64 35.51 42.95
N SER A 3 -15.51 35.72 41.95
CA SER A 3 -15.70 34.75 40.84
C SER A 3 -14.50 34.77 39.89
N ARG A 4 -14.18 33.59 39.31
CA ARG A 4 -13.08 33.40 38.38
C ARG A 4 -13.05 34.31 37.13
N ARG A 5 -14.13 35.07 36.90
CA ARG A 5 -14.25 36.06 35.81
C ARG A 5 -13.72 37.44 36.17
N GLN A 6 -13.48 37.74 37.43
CA GLN A 6 -12.98 39.05 37.88
C GLN A 6 -11.46 39.13 38.06
N ALA A 7 -10.77 37.99 37.99
CA ALA A 7 -9.30 37.90 38.11
C ALA A 7 -8.55 38.20 36.80
N VAL A 8 -9.22 38.24 35.64
CA VAL A 8 -8.58 38.44 34.32
C VAL A 8 -8.57 39.92 33.88
N SER A 9 -9.31 40.79 34.59
CA SER A 9 -9.48 42.20 34.18
C SER A 9 -8.47 43.18 34.78
N LEU A 10 -7.47 42.74 35.55
CA LEU A 10 -6.56 43.63 36.30
C LEU A 10 -5.09 43.58 35.87
N LEU A 11 -4.76 42.95 34.74
CA LEU A 11 -3.37 42.82 34.22
C LEU A 11 -3.15 43.47 32.85
N GLY A 12 -3.96 44.44 32.49
CA GLY A 12 -3.93 45.01 31.14
C GLY A 12 -3.73 46.53 31.08
N LEU A 13 -3.00 47.17 32.01
CA LEU A 13 -2.76 48.59 31.93
C LEU A 13 -1.41 48.99 32.53
N ALA A 14 -0.33 48.71 31.83
CA ALA A 14 0.95 49.43 31.96
C ALA A 14 1.93 48.96 30.90
N ALA A 15 2.00 49.58 29.75
CA ALA A 15 3.21 49.87 28.94
C ALA A 15 2.75 50.47 27.59
N GLY A 16 2.27 51.69 27.62
CA GLY A 16 2.22 52.56 26.45
C GLY A 16 3.57 53.26 26.34
N GLY A 17 4.20 53.20 25.15
CA GLY A 17 5.42 53.98 24.94
C GLY A 17 6.14 53.62 23.66
N VAL A 18 5.76 54.29 22.57
CA VAL A 18 6.63 54.80 21.48
C VAL A 18 7.66 53.84 20.85
N ALA A 19 7.45 53.48 19.58
CA ALA A 19 8.44 53.56 18.52
C ALA A 19 7.75 53.46 17.15
N LEU A 20 7.35 54.64 16.64
CA LEU A 20 7.22 54.88 15.19
C LEU A 20 8.65 55.08 14.64
N GLY A 21 9.04 54.31 13.70
CA GLY A 21 10.23 54.63 12.91
C GLY A 21 11.03 53.42 12.49
N ALA A 22 10.74 52.89 11.32
CA ALA A 22 11.72 52.44 10.31
C ALA A 22 11.00 51.64 9.23
N CYS A 23 10.43 52.34 8.27
CA CYS A 23 10.32 51.80 6.92
C CYS A 23 11.70 51.70 6.34
N SER A 24 11.96 50.66 5.58
CA SER A 24 13.08 50.45 4.69
C SER A 24 14.11 49.45 5.19
N SER A 25 13.94 48.33 4.69
CA SER A 25 14.91 47.55 3.88
C SER A 25 14.33 46.19 3.67
N GLY A 26 14.03 45.87 2.40
CA GLY A 26 13.61 44.55 1.99
C GLY A 26 14.70 43.53 2.34
N THR A 27 14.58 42.95 3.50
CA THR A 27 15.17 41.65 3.75
C THR A 27 14.27 40.66 3.03
N ALA A 28 14.68 40.35 1.78
CA ALA A 28 14.22 39.13 1.16
C ALA A 28 14.38 38.03 2.21
N SER A 29 13.30 37.63 2.81
CA SER A 29 13.24 36.43 3.61
C SER A 29 13.71 35.35 2.63
N LYS A 30 14.98 34.95 2.74
CA LYS A 30 15.45 33.71 2.17
C LYS A 30 14.57 32.64 2.81
N SER A 31 13.47 32.34 2.14
CA SER A 31 12.79 31.07 2.29
C SER A 31 13.91 30.04 2.19
N LYS A 32 14.37 29.53 3.32
CA LYS A 32 15.05 28.26 3.34
C LYS A 32 14.03 27.30 2.77
N SER A 33 14.15 26.97 1.50
CA SER A 33 13.52 25.81 0.93
C SER A 33 14.23 24.61 1.56
N GLY A 34 13.97 24.39 2.84
CA GLY A 34 14.21 23.10 3.45
C GLY A 34 13.32 22.15 2.67
N ALA A 35 13.90 21.20 1.95
CA ALA A 35 13.13 20.16 1.30
C ALA A 35 12.18 19.62 2.37
N GLN A 36 10.88 19.76 2.14
CA GLN A 36 9.85 19.28 3.07
C GLN A 36 10.08 17.79 3.23
N ALA A 37 10.11 17.31 4.47
CA ALA A 37 10.24 15.89 4.73
C ALA A 37 9.04 15.19 4.05
N LEU A 38 9.32 14.23 3.18
CA LEU A 38 8.30 13.47 2.47
C LEU A 38 8.32 12.02 2.97
N THR A 39 7.19 11.50 3.37
CA THR A 39 7.05 10.10 3.79
C THR A 39 6.26 9.33 2.73
N ILE A 40 6.86 8.26 2.22
CA ILE A 40 6.23 7.36 1.24
C ILE A 40 5.88 6.06 1.96
N GLY A 41 4.58 5.77 2.06
CA GLY A 41 4.06 4.52 2.58
C GLY A 41 4.18 3.39 1.56
N LEU A 42 4.76 2.29 1.97
CA LEU A 42 4.87 1.04 1.23
C LEU A 42 3.93 0.04 1.90
N THR A 43 2.81 -0.26 1.27
CA THR A 43 1.64 -0.92 1.87
C THR A 43 1.82 -2.40 2.18
N TYR A 44 3.05 -2.83 2.40
CA TYR A 44 3.40 -4.19 2.77
C TYR A 44 4.70 -4.24 3.56
N THR A 45 5.02 -5.39 4.15
CA THR A 45 6.34 -5.64 4.74
C THR A 45 7.45 -5.53 3.68
N PRO A 46 8.72 -5.31 4.08
CA PRO A 46 9.84 -5.23 3.13
C PRO A 46 9.81 -6.38 2.13
N ASN A 47 9.77 -6.03 0.83
CA ASN A 47 9.54 -6.99 -0.24
C ASN A 47 10.12 -6.47 -1.56
N ILE A 48 10.48 -7.39 -2.46
CA ILE A 48 11.07 -7.07 -3.77
C ILE A 48 10.12 -6.27 -4.69
N GLN A 49 8.81 -6.33 -4.45
CA GLN A 49 7.84 -5.52 -5.19
C GLN A 49 8.11 -4.02 -5.08
N PHE A 50 8.79 -3.58 -4.02
CA PHE A 50 9.18 -2.19 -3.81
C PHE A 50 10.61 -1.89 -4.26
N ALA A 51 11.28 -2.78 -5.01
CA ALA A 51 12.66 -2.61 -5.46
C ALA A 51 12.94 -1.26 -6.14
N PRO A 52 12.07 -0.67 -6.98
CA PRO A 52 12.31 0.65 -7.57
C PRO A 52 12.53 1.74 -6.52
N PHE A 53 11.79 1.70 -5.41
CA PHE A 53 11.89 2.68 -4.32
C PHE A 53 13.18 2.50 -3.52
N TYR A 54 13.58 1.24 -3.25
CA TYR A 54 14.85 0.95 -2.58
C TYR A 54 16.05 1.35 -3.44
N LEU A 55 16.00 1.07 -4.74
CA LEU A 55 17.06 1.43 -5.67
C LEU A 55 17.19 2.96 -5.78
N ALA A 56 16.06 3.68 -5.86
CA ALA A 56 16.07 5.13 -5.88
C ALA A 56 16.70 5.72 -4.60
N GLN A 57 16.41 5.13 -3.43
CA GLN A 57 17.01 5.53 -2.16
C GLN A 57 18.51 5.19 -2.11
N ALA A 58 18.89 3.97 -2.47
CA ALA A 58 20.29 3.52 -2.47
C ALA A 58 21.16 4.33 -3.43
N ASN A 59 20.60 4.71 -4.58
CA ASN A 59 21.27 5.52 -5.60
C ASN A 59 21.18 7.04 -5.33
N LYS A 60 20.69 7.44 -4.14
CA LYS A 60 20.56 8.85 -3.73
C LYS A 60 19.75 9.70 -4.73
N GLN A 61 18.73 9.10 -5.35
CA GLN A 61 17.83 9.80 -6.26
C GLN A 61 16.75 10.57 -5.50
N TYR A 62 16.54 10.26 -4.22
CA TYR A 62 15.71 11.03 -3.31
C TYR A 62 16.52 12.08 -2.55
N ALA A 63 15.88 13.17 -2.17
CA ALA A 63 16.44 14.07 -1.18
C ALA A 63 16.56 13.36 0.18
N ASP A 64 17.52 13.75 1.02
CA ASP A 64 17.76 13.13 2.34
C ASP A 64 16.53 13.22 3.27
N SER A 65 15.60 14.12 2.98
CA SER A 65 14.34 14.28 3.73
C SER A 65 13.25 13.25 3.37
N VAL A 66 13.43 12.45 2.29
CA VAL A 66 12.47 11.43 1.88
C VAL A 66 12.64 10.17 2.73
N LYS A 67 11.54 9.69 3.30
CA LYS A 67 11.49 8.46 4.11
C LYS A 67 10.61 7.42 3.45
N LEU A 68 11.08 6.18 3.41
CA LEU A 68 10.26 5.01 3.07
C LEU A 68 9.76 4.38 4.37
N ARG A 69 8.45 4.14 4.46
CA ARG A 69 7.81 3.54 5.63
C ARG A 69 7.02 2.31 5.18
N HIS A 70 7.28 1.17 5.81
CA HIS A 70 6.51 -0.04 5.57
C HIS A 70 5.29 -0.11 6.46
N HIS A 71 4.17 -0.54 5.89
CA HIS A 71 2.95 -0.82 6.64
C HIS A 71 3.02 -2.18 7.34
N GLY A 72 2.42 -2.24 8.52
CA GLY A 72 2.19 -3.49 9.23
C GLY A 72 0.98 -4.25 8.68
N ALA A 73 0.89 -5.55 8.99
CA ALA A 73 -0.17 -6.43 8.49
C ALA A 73 -1.59 -6.03 8.93
N GLN A 74 -1.71 -5.25 10.00
CA GLN A 74 -3.01 -4.80 10.56
C GLN A 74 -3.29 -3.31 10.29
N GLU A 75 -2.44 -2.67 9.53
CA GLU A 75 -2.58 -1.26 9.20
C GLU A 75 -3.47 -1.09 7.96
N GLY A 76 -4.43 -0.16 8.01
CA GLY A 76 -5.24 0.19 6.85
C GLY A 76 -4.39 0.85 5.76
N LEU A 77 -4.66 0.50 4.50
CA LEU A 77 -3.83 0.89 3.36
C LEU A 77 -3.66 2.41 3.21
N PHE A 78 -4.68 3.20 3.55
CA PHE A 78 -4.72 4.65 3.36
C PHE A 78 -4.89 5.43 4.66
N ASP A 79 -4.83 4.77 5.81
CA ASP A 79 -5.09 5.42 7.11
C ASP A 79 -4.02 6.46 7.44
N ALA A 80 -2.76 6.12 7.24
CA ALA A 80 -1.63 7.00 7.48
C ALA A 80 -1.61 8.21 6.53
N LEU A 81 -1.97 7.99 5.25
CA LEU A 81 -2.14 9.07 4.28
C LEU A 81 -3.30 10.00 4.68
N SER A 82 -4.44 9.44 5.06
CA SER A 82 -5.61 10.20 5.50
C SER A 82 -5.35 10.99 6.78
N ALA A 83 -4.52 10.46 7.66
CA ALA A 83 -4.09 11.12 8.90
C ALA A 83 -2.97 12.16 8.68
N GLY A 84 -2.42 12.28 7.46
CA GLY A 84 -1.33 13.20 7.14
C GLY A 84 0.04 12.79 7.72
N SER A 85 0.20 11.54 8.12
CA SER A 85 1.49 10.98 8.56
C SER A 85 2.31 10.38 7.41
N GLU A 86 1.69 10.24 6.25
CA GLU A 86 2.30 9.94 4.96
C GLU A 86 1.84 10.93 3.91
N ASP A 87 2.69 11.24 2.96
CA ASP A 87 2.41 12.18 1.87
C ASP A 87 2.05 11.45 0.56
N LEU A 88 2.61 10.26 0.39
CA LEU A 88 2.36 9.35 -0.73
C LEU A 88 2.21 7.92 -0.21
N VAL A 89 1.41 7.14 -0.91
CA VAL A 89 1.25 5.70 -0.63
C VAL A 89 1.40 4.91 -1.92
N ILE A 90 2.12 3.82 -1.85
CA ILE A 90 2.24 2.86 -2.94
C ILE A 90 1.23 1.74 -2.70
N ALA A 91 0.19 1.72 -3.52
CA ALA A 91 -0.92 0.77 -3.44
C ALA A 91 -1.42 0.40 -4.83
N GLY A 92 -2.28 -0.60 -4.91
CA GLY A 92 -2.95 -0.98 -6.15
C GLY A 92 -3.98 0.08 -6.59
N ALA A 93 -4.13 0.28 -7.89
CA ALA A 93 -5.14 1.18 -8.43
C ALA A 93 -6.58 0.71 -8.12
N ASP A 94 -6.79 -0.59 -8.04
CA ASP A 94 -8.03 -1.25 -7.61
C ASP A 94 -8.35 -0.95 -6.13
N GLU A 95 -7.34 -1.01 -5.26
CA GLU A 95 -7.46 -0.64 -3.85
C GLU A 95 -7.83 0.85 -3.70
N ALA A 96 -7.17 1.72 -4.45
CA ALA A 96 -7.49 3.15 -4.47
C ALA A 96 -8.91 3.40 -4.99
N ALA A 97 -9.35 2.70 -6.05
CA ALA A 97 -10.70 2.82 -6.58
C ALA A 97 -11.77 2.41 -5.55
N VAL A 98 -11.54 1.31 -4.82
CA VAL A 98 -12.43 0.88 -3.73
C VAL A 98 -12.45 1.90 -2.60
N ALA A 99 -11.31 2.44 -2.19
CA ALA A 99 -11.24 3.47 -1.16
C ALA A 99 -12.00 4.73 -1.58
N CYS A 100 -11.83 5.19 -2.83
CA CYS A 100 -12.57 6.33 -3.38
C CYS A 100 -14.08 6.07 -3.41
N SER A 101 -14.53 4.86 -3.76
CA SER A 101 -15.95 4.49 -3.74
C SER A 101 -16.55 4.53 -2.33
N ASN A 102 -15.71 4.37 -1.31
CA ASN A 102 -16.07 4.47 0.10
C ASN A 102 -15.87 5.88 0.69
N GLY A 103 -15.59 6.88 -0.16
CA GLY A 103 -15.54 8.28 0.23
C GLY A 103 -14.13 8.83 0.51
N SER A 104 -13.06 8.05 0.31
CA SER A 104 -11.69 8.56 0.43
C SER A 104 -11.38 9.53 -0.72
N ASN A 105 -10.72 10.64 -0.42
CA ASN A 105 -10.30 11.63 -1.41
C ASN A 105 -8.85 11.37 -1.82
N LEU A 106 -8.64 10.44 -2.75
CA LEU A 106 -7.34 10.04 -3.23
C LEU A 106 -7.12 10.52 -4.67
N VAL A 107 -5.86 10.83 -5.00
CA VAL A 107 -5.42 11.19 -6.35
C VAL A 107 -4.26 10.30 -6.73
N VAL A 108 -4.36 9.62 -7.88
CA VAL A 108 -3.26 8.84 -8.44
C VAL A 108 -2.31 9.80 -9.14
N VAL A 109 -1.06 9.83 -8.69
CA VAL A 109 -0.02 10.74 -9.20
C VAL A 109 1.01 10.03 -10.09
N GLY A 110 1.00 8.70 -10.13
CA GLY A 110 1.90 7.92 -10.98
C GLY A 110 1.66 6.42 -10.88
N GLY A 111 2.29 5.67 -11.76
CA GLY A 111 2.30 4.22 -11.76
C GLY A 111 3.71 3.70 -12.06
N TYR A 112 4.08 2.56 -11.51
CA TYR A 112 5.41 1.95 -11.71
C TYR A 112 5.34 0.52 -12.26
N TYR A 113 4.20 -0.14 -12.16
CA TYR A 113 3.95 -1.40 -12.84
C TYR A 113 3.26 -1.15 -14.19
N HIS A 114 3.78 -1.80 -15.24
CA HIS A 114 3.18 -1.81 -16.58
C HIS A 114 2.21 -2.98 -16.79
N SER A 115 2.25 -3.97 -15.90
CA SER A 115 1.40 -5.16 -15.95
C SER A 115 0.93 -5.51 -14.56
N TYR A 116 -0.27 -6.05 -14.45
CA TYR A 116 -0.80 -6.49 -13.18
C TYR A 116 0.02 -7.67 -12.64
N ALA A 117 0.66 -7.50 -11.50
CA ALA A 117 1.62 -8.45 -10.97
C ALA A 117 0.96 -9.63 -10.24
N VAL A 118 -0.27 -9.46 -9.75
CA VAL A 118 -0.99 -10.52 -9.04
C VAL A 118 -1.42 -11.61 -10.01
N CYS A 119 -1.21 -12.86 -9.61
CA CYS A 119 -1.62 -14.04 -10.36
C CYS A 119 -2.04 -15.16 -9.42
N ILE A 120 -2.73 -16.16 -9.98
CA ILE A 120 -2.98 -17.42 -9.30
C ILE A 120 -1.81 -18.36 -9.60
N MET A 121 -1.22 -18.94 -8.56
CA MET A 121 -0.12 -19.88 -8.69
C MET A 121 -0.53 -21.28 -8.24
N VAL A 122 -0.18 -22.26 -9.03
CA VAL A 122 -0.39 -23.68 -8.73
C VAL A 122 0.93 -24.43 -8.95
N PRO A 123 1.14 -25.60 -8.33
CA PRO A 123 2.29 -26.45 -8.66
C PRO A 123 2.35 -26.73 -10.17
N ALA A 124 3.53 -26.70 -10.76
CA ALA A 124 3.69 -26.89 -12.21
C ALA A 124 3.11 -28.21 -12.74
N ASN A 125 3.14 -29.26 -11.88
CA ASN A 125 2.58 -30.58 -12.14
C ASN A 125 1.07 -30.70 -11.79
N SER A 126 0.43 -29.63 -11.34
CA SER A 126 -0.99 -29.61 -11.07
C SER A 126 -1.81 -29.81 -12.34
N SER A 127 -2.96 -30.47 -12.23
CA SER A 127 -3.96 -30.56 -13.31
C SER A 127 -4.66 -29.24 -13.61
N ILE A 128 -4.48 -28.23 -12.74
CA ILE A 128 -5.08 -26.89 -12.92
C ILE A 128 -4.24 -26.13 -13.95
N THR A 129 -4.79 -25.91 -15.14
CA THR A 129 -4.11 -25.20 -16.25
C THR A 129 -4.84 -23.94 -16.67
N SER A 130 -6.03 -23.71 -16.11
CA SER A 130 -6.86 -22.50 -16.37
C SER A 130 -7.61 -22.07 -15.13
N LEU A 131 -8.05 -20.82 -15.11
CA LEU A 131 -8.83 -20.27 -14.00
C LEU A 131 -10.16 -20.99 -13.78
N ALA A 132 -10.80 -21.50 -14.83
CA ALA A 132 -12.05 -22.24 -14.73
C ALA A 132 -11.92 -23.55 -13.92
N GLN A 133 -10.73 -24.14 -13.88
CA GLN A 133 -10.43 -25.36 -13.11
C GLN A 133 -10.21 -25.11 -11.61
N LEU A 134 -10.33 -23.86 -11.18
CA LEU A 134 -10.31 -23.51 -9.75
C LEU A 134 -11.61 -23.93 -9.03
N ARG A 135 -12.67 -24.31 -9.75
CA ARG A 135 -13.93 -24.76 -9.15
C ARG A 135 -13.68 -25.89 -8.14
N GLY A 136 -14.17 -25.74 -6.92
CA GLY A 136 -14.02 -26.69 -5.82
C GLY A 136 -12.62 -26.75 -5.20
N LYS A 137 -11.64 -25.96 -5.67
CA LYS A 137 -10.28 -25.97 -5.17
C LYS A 137 -10.09 -25.12 -3.94
N LYS A 138 -9.11 -25.46 -3.12
CA LYS A 138 -8.66 -24.68 -1.97
C LYS A 138 -7.70 -23.60 -2.44
N ILE A 139 -8.07 -22.33 -2.25
CA ILE A 139 -7.27 -21.20 -2.69
C ILE A 139 -6.82 -20.41 -1.47
N GLY A 140 -5.50 -20.32 -1.27
CA GLY A 140 -4.89 -19.53 -0.21
C GLY A 140 -4.74 -18.07 -0.63
N THR A 141 -5.22 -17.15 0.21
CA THR A 141 -5.00 -15.71 0.08
C THR A 141 -4.57 -15.14 1.43
N PRO A 142 -3.79 -14.04 1.48
CA PRO A 142 -3.42 -13.40 2.76
C PRO A 142 -4.62 -13.12 3.66
N GLY A 143 -5.69 -12.61 3.06
CA GLY A 143 -6.95 -12.28 3.69
C GLY A 143 -7.98 -11.89 2.66
N THR A 144 -9.13 -11.37 3.11
CA THR A 144 -10.21 -10.85 2.25
C THR A 144 -10.08 -9.34 2.06
N TYR A 145 -8.85 -8.87 1.84
CA TYR A 145 -8.50 -7.46 1.68
C TYR A 145 -7.27 -7.33 0.76
N GLY A 146 -7.06 -6.13 0.27
CA GLY A 146 -5.89 -5.78 -0.52
C GLY A 146 -5.88 -6.35 -1.93
N GLU A 147 -4.82 -6.05 -2.68
CA GLU A 147 -4.70 -6.35 -4.10
C GLU A 147 -4.79 -7.86 -4.42
N ASN A 148 -4.27 -8.73 -3.53
CA ASN A 148 -4.43 -10.19 -3.69
C ASN A 148 -5.89 -10.61 -3.66
N TRP A 149 -6.70 -10.01 -2.79
CA TRP A 149 -8.12 -10.30 -2.70
C TRP A 149 -8.87 -9.84 -3.96
N PHE A 150 -8.65 -8.60 -4.40
CA PHE A 150 -9.28 -8.08 -5.61
C PHE A 150 -8.83 -8.85 -6.85
N GLY A 151 -7.55 -9.25 -6.92
CA GLY A 151 -7.03 -10.12 -7.98
C GLY A 151 -7.72 -11.48 -8.01
N LEU A 152 -7.98 -12.09 -6.84
CA LEU A 152 -8.75 -13.33 -6.77
C LEU A 152 -10.17 -13.14 -7.30
N LEU A 153 -10.87 -12.09 -6.86
CA LEU A 153 -12.23 -11.81 -7.33
C LEU A 153 -12.29 -11.60 -8.85
N LEU A 154 -11.31 -10.88 -9.39
CA LEU A 154 -11.19 -10.67 -10.83
C LEU A 154 -10.93 -12.00 -11.56
N ALA A 155 -10.01 -12.83 -11.06
CA ALA A 155 -9.72 -14.14 -11.65
C ALA A 155 -10.94 -15.05 -11.67
N LEU A 156 -11.68 -15.13 -10.57
CA LEU A 156 -12.90 -15.93 -10.50
C LEU A 156 -13.96 -15.41 -11.48
N ARG A 157 -14.20 -14.10 -11.46
CA ARG A 157 -15.19 -13.48 -12.36
C ARG A 157 -14.84 -13.70 -13.84
N SER A 158 -13.58 -13.57 -14.23
CA SER A 158 -13.14 -13.79 -15.62
C SER A 158 -13.32 -15.24 -16.06
N ALA A 159 -13.33 -16.17 -15.13
CA ALA A 159 -13.56 -17.60 -15.37
C ALA A 159 -15.06 -18.02 -15.25
N GLY A 160 -15.98 -17.07 -15.04
CA GLY A 160 -17.38 -17.38 -14.78
C GLY A 160 -17.62 -18.07 -13.44
N LEU A 161 -16.74 -17.84 -12.46
CA LEU A 161 -16.81 -18.35 -11.10
C LEU A 161 -17.18 -17.25 -10.11
N SER A 162 -17.71 -17.67 -8.98
CA SER A 162 -17.95 -16.86 -7.79
C SER A 162 -17.11 -17.36 -6.61
N GLN A 163 -17.09 -16.62 -5.53
CA GLN A 163 -16.45 -17.04 -4.27
C GLN A 163 -17.04 -18.36 -3.73
N ASN A 164 -18.32 -18.63 -3.97
CA ASN A 164 -18.99 -19.84 -3.53
C ASN A 164 -18.60 -21.09 -4.33
N ASP A 165 -17.95 -20.91 -5.47
CA ASP A 165 -17.49 -22.01 -6.33
C ASP A 165 -16.12 -22.55 -5.92
N VAL A 166 -15.46 -21.94 -4.94
CA VAL A 166 -14.11 -22.29 -4.47
C VAL A 166 -14.02 -22.30 -2.95
N ASN A 167 -13.00 -22.93 -2.39
CA ASN A 167 -12.75 -22.93 -0.94
C ASN A 167 -11.65 -21.91 -0.62
N ILE A 168 -12.03 -20.70 -0.24
CA ILE A 168 -11.09 -19.62 0.08
C ILE A 168 -10.55 -19.83 1.50
N MET A 169 -9.23 -19.81 1.62
CA MET A 169 -8.52 -19.94 2.88
C MET A 169 -7.69 -18.69 3.17
N SER A 170 -8.02 -17.96 4.24
CA SER A 170 -7.16 -16.90 4.75
C SER A 170 -5.96 -17.51 5.45
N ILE A 171 -4.77 -17.34 4.87
CA ILE A 171 -3.53 -17.98 5.31
C ILE A 171 -2.48 -16.97 5.81
N GLY A 172 -2.85 -15.69 5.94
CA GLY A 172 -1.88 -14.62 6.22
C GLY A 172 -0.81 -14.56 5.14
N TYR A 173 0.40 -14.19 5.53
CA TYR A 173 1.55 -14.08 4.62
C TYR A 173 2.35 -15.39 4.54
N THR A 174 1.66 -16.53 4.48
CA THR A 174 2.27 -17.87 4.44
C THR A 174 2.02 -18.59 3.13
N GLN A 175 1.85 -17.87 2.03
CA GLN A 175 1.49 -18.41 0.71
C GLN A 175 2.43 -19.51 0.27
N GLN A 176 3.74 -19.28 0.36
CA GLN A 176 4.79 -20.24 -0.01
C GLN A 176 4.66 -21.55 0.79
N ALA A 177 4.62 -21.45 2.11
CA ALA A 177 4.51 -22.61 3.00
C ALA A 177 3.19 -23.38 2.79
N ALA A 178 2.09 -22.68 2.58
CA ALA A 178 0.77 -23.28 2.38
C ALA A 178 0.71 -24.07 1.05
N LEU A 179 1.30 -23.55 -0.03
CA LEU A 179 1.35 -24.24 -1.32
C LEU A 179 2.31 -25.43 -1.28
N MET A 180 3.51 -25.25 -0.74
CA MET A 180 4.53 -26.29 -0.64
C MET A 180 4.08 -27.48 0.23
N SER A 181 3.34 -27.22 1.30
CA SER A 181 2.79 -28.30 2.17
C SER A 181 1.54 -28.96 1.62
N GLY A 182 0.99 -28.49 0.48
CA GLY A 182 -0.28 -28.99 -0.05
C GLY A 182 -1.51 -28.65 0.79
N LYS A 183 -1.40 -27.69 1.71
CA LYS A 183 -2.54 -27.19 2.50
C LYS A 183 -3.60 -26.54 1.60
N VAL A 184 -3.15 -25.95 0.49
CA VAL A 184 -3.98 -25.33 -0.55
C VAL A 184 -3.58 -25.88 -1.93
N ASP A 185 -4.53 -25.85 -2.88
CA ASP A 185 -4.31 -26.29 -4.26
C ASP A 185 -3.72 -25.15 -5.11
N ALA A 186 -4.00 -23.91 -4.73
CA ALA A 186 -3.55 -22.69 -5.38
C ALA A 186 -3.32 -21.58 -4.35
N ILE A 187 -2.49 -20.61 -4.69
CA ILE A 187 -2.34 -19.37 -3.93
C ILE A 187 -2.55 -18.16 -4.84
N VAL A 188 -2.94 -17.07 -4.23
CA VAL A 188 -2.90 -15.74 -4.84
C VAL A 188 -1.65 -15.03 -4.37
N GLY A 189 -0.91 -14.43 -5.27
CA GLY A 189 0.32 -13.72 -4.91
C GLY A 189 0.94 -13.00 -6.11
N TYR A 190 2.07 -12.39 -5.88
CA TYR A 190 2.79 -11.60 -6.86
C TYR A 190 3.75 -12.46 -7.69
N SER A 191 3.66 -12.34 -9.00
CA SER A 191 4.51 -13.09 -9.95
C SER A 191 6.00 -12.77 -9.81
N ASN A 192 6.35 -11.59 -9.36
CA ASN A 192 7.72 -11.12 -9.16
C ASN A 192 8.25 -11.32 -7.73
N ASN A 193 7.43 -11.82 -6.81
CA ASN A 193 7.81 -12.14 -5.44
C ASN A 193 7.50 -13.60 -5.11
N ASP A 194 6.22 -13.95 -4.93
CA ASP A 194 5.82 -15.28 -4.45
C ASP A 194 6.25 -16.38 -5.41
N ALA A 195 6.13 -16.15 -6.73
CA ALA A 195 6.58 -17.15 -7.70
C ALA A 195 8.09 -17.33 -7.67
N VAL A 196 8.86 -16.26 -7.55
CA VAL A 196 10.32 -16.32 -7.46
C VAL A 196 10.74 -17.05 -6.19
N ALA A 197 10.16 -16.71 -5.05
CA ALA A 197 10.47 -17.36 -3.77
C ALA A 197 10.14 -18.86 -3.77
N LEU A 198 9.05 -19.27 -4.44
CA LEU A 198 8.71 -20.68 -4.64
C LEU A 198 9.75 -21.38 -5.52
N GLU A 199 10.13 -20.78 -6.64
CA GLU A 199 11.13 -21.31 -7.57
C GLU A 199 12.50 -21.43 -6.90
N GLU A 200 12.93 -20.44 -6.13
CA GLU A 200 14.17 -20.49 -5.33
C GLU A 200 14.14 -21.59 -4.26
N SER A 201 12.96 -21.89 -3.72
CA SER A 201 12.76 -23.02 -2.79
C SER A 201 12.65 -24.38 -3.47
N GLY A 202 12.85 -24.44 -4.79
CA GLY A 202 12.82 -25.66 -5.59
C GLY A 202 11.44 -26.09 -6.08
N MET A 203 10.39 -25.30 -5.82
CA MET A 203 9.03 -25.60 -6.28
C MET A 203 8.72 -24.84 -7.58
N LYS A 204 8.65 -25.58 -8.70
CA LYS A 204 8.19 -24.99 -9.96
C LYS A 204 6.69 -24.74 -9.91
N VAL A 205 6.28 -23.57 -10.34
CA VAL A 205 4.88 -23.15 -10.36
C VAL A 205 4.42 -22.75 -11.76
N ARG A 206 3.12 -22.95 -12.00
CA ARG A 206 2.40 -22.36 -13.14
C ARG A 206 1.69 -21.11 -12.66
N LYS A 207 1.91 -20.02 -13.36
CA LYS A 207 1.24 -18.72 -13.13
C LYS A 207 0.04 -18.61 -14.06
N LEU A 208 -1.15 -18.44 -13.51
CA LEU A 208 -2.38 -18.16 -14.25
C LEU A 208 -2.67 -16.67 -14.08
N ALA A 209 -2.59 -15.93 -15.17
CA ALA A 209 -2.87 -14.48 -15.16
C ALA A 209 -4.34 -14.24 -14.78
N VAL A 210 -4.60 -13.26 -13.93
CA VAL A 210 -5.96 -12.90 -13.49
C VAL A 210 -6.69 -12.03 -14.51
N ALA A 211 -5.95 -11.32 -15.34
CA ALA A 211 -6.45 -10.59 -16.50
C ALA A 211 -5.44 -10.76 -17.64
N THR A 212 -5.94 -10.89 -18.86
CA THR A 212 -5.12 -10.70 -20.06
C THR A 212 -5.04 -9.19 -20.29
N ASN A 213 -3.81 -8.67 -20.50
CA ASN A 213 -3.69 -7.30 -21.01
C ASN A 213 -4.50 -7.21 -22.31
N PRO A 214 -5.33 -6.14 -22.45
CA PRO A 214 -6.06 -5.91 -23.70
C PRO A 214 -5.11 -5.68 -24.87
#